data_92c67374daccc3ef3e5940690f8707d9
#
_entry.id   92c67374daccc3ef3e5940690f8707d9
#
_cell.length_a   1.000
_cell.length_b   1.000
_cell.length_c   1.000
_cell.angle_alpha   90.00
_cell.angle_beta   90.00
_cell.angle_gamma   90.00
#
_symmetry.space_group_name_H-M   'P 1'
#
loop_
_entity.id
_entity.type
_entity.pdbx_description
1 polymer ?
#
loop_
_entity_poly.entity_id
_entity_poly.type
_entity_poly.pdbx_seq_one_letter_code
_entity_poly.pdbx_strand_id
1 'polypeptide(L)'
;ESEIYEFGGSPAFPTNISCNEIAAHDTSDEKDERKICGITKIDIGVHVNGYIADFAITYDFTNENGKLLDASKEALENAISKIKSGTKISEIGKEIENTIKKHGFKPIQNLGGHKLGKFELHCGEIPNYEVRSNEILNEDDVIAIEPFATNGIGFVKETNVCKIYSINELKPTRNAYAREFFKNLEDKYRKLPFAERWIIKNQQDKIALLELIRNDSLKKYWVLKEKKNGLVAQFETTVIVKKDSCEVLI
;
A
#
# COMPACT_ATOMS: atom_id res chain seq x y z
N GLU A 1 -2.37 -0.64 15.68
CA GLU A 1 -2.74 0.77 15.40
C GLU A 1 -2.76 1.63 16.67
N SER A 2 -3.15 1.12 17.85
CA SER A 2 -3.13 1.88 19.12
C SER A 2 -1.74 2.40 19.45
N GLU A 3 -0.71 1.57 19.31
CA GLU A 3 0.67 1.93 19.58
C GLU A 3 1.17 3.10 18.73
N ILE A 4 0.69 3.23 17.48
CA ILE A 4 1.05 4.37 16.61
C ILE A 4 0.64 5.69 17.29
N TYR A 5 -0.55 5.74 17.87
CA TYR A 5 -1.01 6.92 18.61
C TYR A 5 -0.24 7.17 19.92
N GLU A 6 0.12 6.09 20.62
CA GLU A 6 0.91 6.18 21.87
C GLU A 6 2.30 6.75 21.61
N PHE A 7 2.89 6.50 20.45
CA PHE A 7 4.17 7.08 20.02
C PHE A 7 4.03 8.45 19.33
N GLY A 8 2.83 9.05 19.32
CA GLY A 8 2.59 10.40 18.80
C GLY A 8 2.41 10.49 17.29
N GLY A 9 2.30 9.34 16.61
CA GLY A 9 1.96 9.25 15.20
C GLY A 9 0.46 9.08 14.97
N SER A 10 0.08 8.92 13.70
CA SER A 10 -1.25 8.49 13.28
C SER A 10 -1.10 7.50 12.12
N PRO A 11 -2.01 6.54 11.92
CA PRO A 11 -1.98 5.69 10.75
C PRO A 11 -2.11 6.51 9.46
N ALA A 12 -1.22 6.29 8.50
CA ALA A 12 -1.31 6.87 7.16
C ALA A 12 -2.36 6.15 6.30
N PHE A 13 -2.59 4.88 6.62
CA PHE A 13 -3.66 4.04 6.09
C PHE A 13 -3.97 2.92 7.11
N PRO A 14 -5.10 2.20 6.97
CA PRO A 14 -5.40 1.05 7.82
C PRO A 14 -4.36 -0.03 7.67
N THR A 15 -3.79 -0.53 8.76
CA THR A 15 -2.86 -1.68 8.72
C THR A 15 -3.44 -2.80 7.88
N ASN A 16 -2.70 -3.21 6.85
CA ASN A 16 -3.08 -4.33 5.99
C ASN A 16 -2.48 -5.63 6.55
N ILE A 17 -3.30 -6.68 6.56
CA ILE A 17 -2.89 -8.05 6.92
C ILE A 17 -3.37 -8.96 5.80
N SER A 18 -2.49 -9.22 4.85
CA SER A 18 -2.81 -9.91 3.59
C SER A 18 -2.20 -11.30 3.54
N CYS A 19 -3.04 -12.35 3.58
CA CYS A 19 -2.57 -13.73 3.63
C CYS A 19 -2.48 -14.37 2.24
N ASN A 20 -1.45 -15.19 2.03
CA ASN A 20 -1.26 -16.06 0.88
C ASN A 20 -1.34 -15.32 -0.48
N GLU A 21 -2.35 -15.61 -1.29
CA GLU A 21 -2.58 -15.01 -2.61
C GLU A 21 -3.17 -13.58 -2.56
N ILE A 22 -3.56 -13.10 -1.39
CA ILE A 22 -3.97 -11.70 -1.22
C ILE A 22 -2.71 -10.85 -1.19
N ALA A 23 -2.59 -9.91 -2.11
CA ALA A 23 -1.40 -9.07 -2.23
C ALA A 23 -1.46 -7.84 -1.31
N ALA A 24 -2.60 -7.12 -1.30
CA ALA A 24 -2.73 -5.84 -0.59
C ALA A 24 -4.19 -5.51 -0.25
N HIS A 25 -4.39 -4.46 0.55
CA HIS A 25 -5.66 -3.83 0.90
C HIS A 25 -6.61 -4.70 1.73
N ASP A 26 -6.13 -5.82 2.31
CA ASP A 26 -6.93 -6.57 3.25
C ASP A 26 -6.68 -6.08 4.68
N THR A 27 -7.72 -5.57 5.30
CA THR A 27 -7.68 -5.12 6.69
C THR A 27 -8.80 -5.77 7.47
N SER A 28 -8.59 -6.03 8.77
CA SER A 28 -9.58 -6.65 9.64
C SER A 28 -10.77 -5.72 9.87
N ASP A 29 -11.91 -6.29 10.23
CA ASP A 29 -13.04 -5.59 10.85
C ASP A 29 -13.29 -6.14 12.26
N GLU A 30 -14.25 -5.57 12.98
CA GLU A 30 -14.54 -5.96 14.38
C GLU A 30 -15.02 -7.41 14.55
N LYS A 31 -15.49 -8.03 13.45
CA LYS A 31 -16.01 -9.40 13.41
C LYS A 31 -15.11 -10.37 12.68
N ASP A 32 -13.90 -9.96 12.39
CA ASP A 32 -12.96 -10.79 11.64
C ASP A 32 -12.37 -11.88 12.55
N GLU A 33 -12.84 -13.10 12.37
CA GLU A 33 -12.37 -14.28 13.10
C GLU A 33 -11.28 -15.05 12.33
N ARG A 34 -10.83 -14.53 11.17
CA ARG A 34 -9.79 -15.18 10.38
C ARG A 34 -8.48 -15.25 11.18
N LYS A 35 -7.85 -16.40 11.14
CA LYS A 35 -6.52 -16.57 11.75
C LYS A 35 -5.44 -16.26 10.74
N ILE A 36 -4.39 -15.61 11.19
CA ILE A 36 -3.17 -15.41 10.42
C ILE A 36 -2.56 -16.79 10.15
N CYS A 37 -2.23 -17.09 8.89
CA CYS A 37 -1.67 -18.39 8.48
C CYS A 37 -0.95 -18.29 7.13
N GLY A 38 -0.11 -19.29 6.86
CA GLY A 38 0.63 -19.35 5.60
C GLY A 38 1.62 -18.20 5.46
N ILE A 39 1.69 -17.59 4.28
CA ILE A 39 2.48 -16.37 4.03
C ILE A 39 1.59 -15.17 4.34
N THR A 40 2.03 -14.31 5.25
CA THR A 40 1.25 -13.13 5.66
C THR A 40 2.10 -11.87 5.49
N LYS A 41 1.60 -10.94 4.69
CA LYS A 41 2.10 -9.57 4.56
C LYS A 41 1.47 -8.72 5.64
N ILE A 42 2.29 -7.99 6.38
CA ILE A 42 1.88 -6.96 7.32
C ILE A 42 2.44 -5.65 6.79
N ASP A 43 1.54 -4.73 6.50
CA ASP A 43 1.85 -3.47 5.82
C ASP A 43 1.28 -2.33 6.67
N ILE A 44 2.16 -1.40 7.07
CA ILE A 44 1.88 -0.37 8.08
C ILE A 44 2.39 0.98 7.60
N GLY A 45 1.47 1.89 7.37
CA GLY A 45 1.78 3.30 7.15
C GLY A 45 1.57 4.14 8.39
N VAL A 46 2.53 4.98 8.71
CA VAL A 46 2.47 5.94 9.83
C VAL A 46 2.73 7.35 9.31
N HIS A 47 2.07 8.34 9.88
CA HIS A 47 2.43 9.73 9.61
C HIS A 47 2.52 10.57 10.87
N VAL A 48 3.39 11.60 10.83
CA VAL A 48 3.46 12.70 11.80
C VAL A 48 3.22 13.99 11.03
N ASN A 49 2.14 14.70 11.35
CA ASN A 49 1.74 15.94 10.66
C ASN A 49 1.64 15.80 9.13
N GLY A 50 1.29 14.61 8.64
CA GLY A 50 1.15 14.30 7.22
C GLY A 50 2.41 13.82 6.51
N TYR A 51 3.57 13.81 7.15
CA TYR A 51 4.78 13.20 6.63
C TYR A 51 4.72 11.70 6.90
N ILE A 52 4.77 10.91 5.84
CA ILE A 52 4.46 9.48 5.84
C ILE A 52 5.74 8.66 5.86
N ALA A 53 5.73 7.58 6.62
CA ALA A 53 6.63 6.44 6.48
C ALA A 53 5.77 5.19 6.25
N ASP A 54 6.16 4.40 5.25
CA ASP A 54 5.48 3.21 4.77
C ASP A 54 6.41 2.02 4.84
N PHE A 55 5.91 0.90 5.34
CA PHE A 55 6.73 -0.28 5.62
C PHE A 55 5.92 -1.56 5.56
N ALA A 56 6.45 -2.58 4.89
CA ALA A 56 5.86 -3.91 4.91
C ALA A 56 6.88 -5.03 5.06
N ILE A 57 6.44 -6.09 5.74
CA ILE A 57 7.16 -7.34 5.85
C ILE A 57 6.26 -8.52 5.52
N THR A 58 6.87 -9.58 5.03
CA THR A 58 6.22 -10.89 4.87
C THR A 58 6.76 -11.87 5.89
N TYR A 59 5.85 -12.55 6.58
CA TYR A 59 6.16 -13.66 7.46
C TYR A 59 5.59 -14.97 6.92
N ASP A 60 6.37 -16.04 6.94
CA ASP A 60 5.93 -17.38 6.54
C ASP A 60 5.77 -18.28 7.77
N PHE A 61 4.53 -18.55 8.15
CA PHE A 61 4.20 -19.42 9.28
C PHE A 61 4.39 -20.92 8.98
N THR A 62 4.62 -21.27 7.71
CA THR A 62 4.86 -22.68 7.30
C THR A 62 6.34 -23.02 7.21
N ASN A 63 7.22 -22.02 7.06
CA ASN A 63 8.65 -22.18 6.77
C ASN A 63 8.96 -22.90 5.45
N GLU A 64 8.00 -22.92 4.49
CA GLU A 64 8.15 -23.63 3.21
C GLU A 64 8.48 -22.71 2.03
N ASN A 65 8.30 -21.38 2.21
CA ASN A 65 8.31 -20.41 1.12
C ASN A 65 9.50 -19.42 1.20
N GLY A 66 10.57 -19.77 1.93
CA GLY A 66 11.71 -18.88 2.14
C GLY A 66 12.27 -18.26 0.85
N LYS A 67 12.38 -19.03 -0.24
CA LYS A 67 12.86 -18.53 -1.55
C LYS A 67 11.97 -17.42 -2.12
N LEU A 68 10.66 -17.49 -1.90
CA LEU A 68 9.73 -16.45 -2.36
C LEU A 68 9.89 -15.17 -1.54
N LEU A 69 10.10 -15.30 -0.23
CA LEU A 69 10.38 -14.18 0.65
C LEU A 69 11.73 -13.53 0.27
N ASP A 70 12.77 -14.36 0.10
CA ASP A 70 14.10 -13.89 -0.30
C ASP A 70 14.06 -13.12 -1.63
N ALA A 71 13.24 -13.56 -2.59
CA ALA A 71 13.10 -12.89 -3.88
C ALA A 71 12.60 -11.45 -3.74
N SER A 72 11.59 -11.22 -2.89
CA SER A 72 11.07 -9.86 -2.65
C SER A 72 12.04 -9.03 -1.81
N LYS A 73 12.63 -9.63 -0.76
CA LYS A 73 13.58 -8.95 0.13
C LYS A 73 14.85 -8.51 -0.60
N GLU A 74 15.50 -9.43 -1.34
CA GLU A 74 16.70 -9.12 -2.13
C GLU A 74 16.39 -8.08 -3.22
N ALA A 75 15.19 -8.12 -3.81
CA ALA A 75 14.77 -7.11 -4.79
C ALA A 75 14.65 -5.72 -4.17
N LEU A 76 14.14 -5.62 -2.92
CA LEU A 76 14.11 -4.36 -2.18
C LEU A 76 15.53 -3.84 -1.91
N GLU A 77 16.40 -4.67 -1.37
CA GLU A 77 17.78 -4.32 -1.03
C GLU A 77 18.56 -3.85 -2.28
N ASN A 78 18.42 -4.58 -3.40
CA ASN A 78 19.06 -4.24 -4.67
C ASN A 78 18.51 -2.93 -5.27
N ALA A 79 17.20 -2.72 -5.21
CA ALA A 79 16.56 -1.47 -5.66
C ALA A 79 17.08 -0.27 -4.86
N ILE A 80 17.11 -0.36 -3.53
CA ILE A 80 17.62 0.70 -2.64
C ILE A 80 19.06 1.07 -3.00
N SER A 81 19.91 0.09 -3.32
CA SER A 81 21.31 0.33 -3.70
C SER A 81 21.50 1.19 -4.95
N LYS A 82 20.48 1.32 -5.78
CA LYS A 82 20.48 2.13 -7.02
C LYS A 82 19.95 3.55 -6.82
N ILE A 83 19.28 3.81 -5.68
CA ILE A 83 18.54 5.06 -5.49
C ILE A 83 19.46 6.20 -5.13
N LYS A 84 19.41 7.25 -5.97
CA LYS A 84 20.00 8.56 -5.77
C LYS A 84 19.33 9.57 -6.71
N SER A 85 19.61 10.85 -6.54
CA SER A 85 19.13 11.88 -7.46
C SER A 85 19.59 11.59 -8.90
N GLY A 86 18.66 11.70 -9.86
CA GLY A 86 18.89 11.39 -11.27
C GLY A 86 18.66 9.92 -11.66
N THR A 87 18.45 9.00 -10.72
CA THR A 87 18.11 7.61 -11.04
C THR A 87 16.75 7.56 -11.73
N LYS A 88 16.66 6.85 -12.85
CA LYS A 88 15.38 6.64 -13.56
C LYS A 88 14.52 5.62 -12.83
N ILE A 89 13.22 5.86 -12.73
CA ILE A 89 12.28 4.88 -12.15
C ILE A 89 12.28 3.55 -12.93
N SER A 90 12.54 3.60 -14.26
CA SER A 90 12.69 2.42 -15.11
C SER A 90 13.88 1.53 -14.72
N GLU A 91 14.97 2.13 -14.21
CA GLU A 91 16.15 1.39 -13.74
C GLU A 91 15.85 0.65 -12.43
N ILE A 92 15.06 1.28 -11.55
CA ILE A 92 14.60 0.66 -10.29
C ILE A 92 13.69 -0.53 -10.60
N GLY A 93 12.67 -0.33 -11.44
CA GLY A 93 11.76 -1.41 -11.84
C GLY A 93 12.47 -2.57 -12.54
N LYS A 94 13.46 -2.27 -13.40
CA LYS A 94 14.31 -3.28 -14.03
C LYS A 94 15.13 -4.09 -13.02
N GLU A 95 15.71 -3.45 -12.01
CA GLU A 95 16.48 -4.14 -10.98
C GLU A 95 15.59 -5.08 -10.16
N ILE A 96 14.39 -4.59 -9.75
CA ILE A 96 13.39 -5.40 -9.04
C ILE A 96 13.00 -6.63 -9.88
N GLU A 97 12.63 -6.42 -11.14
CA GLU A 97 12.21 -7.49 -12.04
C GLU A 97 13.31 -8.54 -12.22
N ASN A 98 14.55 -8.10 -12.48
CA ASN A 98 15.68 -9.00 -12.71
C ASN A 98 15.99 -9.84 -11.46
N THR A 99 15.96 -9.22 -10.28
CA THR A 99 16.21 -9.92 -9.02
C THR A 99 15.13 -10.97 -8.74
N ILE A 100 13.85 -10.62 -8.85
CA ILE A 100 12.74 -11.55 -8.64
C ILE A 100 12.81 -12.73 -9.64
N LYS A 101 13.09 -12.44 -10.92
CA LYS A 101 13.22 -13.46 -11.95
C LYS A 101 14.40 -14.40 -11.72
N LYS A 102 15.53 -13.91 -11.22
CA LYS A 102 16.70 -14.72 -10.85
C LYS A 102 16.36 -15.79 -9.81
N HIS A 103 15.44 -15.49 -8.89
CA HIS A 103 14.91 -16.45 -7.92
C HIS A 103 13.87 -17.43 -8.50
N GLY A 104 13.50 -17.29 -9.79
CA GLY A 104 12.51 -18.14 -10.46
C GLY A 104 11.06 -17.72 -10.26
N PHE A 105 10.83 -16.52 -9.73
CA PHE A 105 9.50 -15.94 -9.50
C PHE A 105 9.18 -14.81 -10.49
N LYS A 106 8.00 -14.21 -10.35
CA LYS A 106 7.56 -13.08 -11.16
C LYS A 106 7.26 -11.87 -10.29
N PRO A 107 7.63 -10.65 -10.73
CA PRO A 107 7.11 -9.45 -10.09
C PRO A 107 5.61 -9.31 -10.40
N ILE A 108 4.87 -8.70 -9.49
CA ILE A 108 3.49 -8.27 -9.79
C ILE A 108 3.59 -6.93 -10.53
N GLN A 109 3.11 -6.91 -11.78
CA GLN A 109 3.31 -5.77 -12.70
C GLN A 109 2.30 -4.64 -12.49
N ASN A 110 1.14 -4.92 -11.92
CA ASN A 110 0.11 -3.92 -11.66
C ASN A 110 -0.02 -3.54 -10.18
N LEU A 111 1.06 -3.70 -9.44
CA LEU A 111 1.35 -3.14 -8.12
C LEU A 111 2.81 -2.68 -8.10
N GLY A 112 3.12 -1.72 -7.28
CA GLY A 112 4.47 -1.21 -7.13
C GLY A 112 4.54 -0.08 -6.13
N GLY A 113 5.74 0.36 -5.82
CA GLY A 113 6.02 1.46 -4.95
C GLY A 113 5.50 2.79 -5.46
N HIS A 114 5.62 3.81 -4.66
CA HIS A 114 5.08 5.12 -4.97
C HIS A 114 5.86 6.26 -4.31
N LYS A 115 5.68 7.47 -4.83
CA LYS A 115 6.14 8.69 -4.17
C LYS A 115 5.18 9.07 -3.05
N LEU A 116 5.72 9.60 -1.98
CA LEU A 116 4.99 10.05 -0.80
C LEU A 116 4.97 11.58 -0.72
N GLY A 117 3.79 12.15 -0.53
CA GLY A 117 3.59 13.58 -0.29
C GLY A 117 2.99 13.85 1.08
N LYS A 118 2.94 15.12 1.47
CA LYS A 118 2.31 15.50 2.73
C LYS A 118 0.80 15.25 2.69
N PHE A 119 0.30 14.31 3.52
CA PHE A 119 -1.07 13.78 3.50
C PHE A 119 -1.48 13.16 2.15
N GLU A 120 -0.54 12.68 1.37
CA GLU A 120 -0.78 12.08 0.07
C GLU A 120 0.08 10.83 -0.09
N LEU A 121 -0.58 9.67 -0.04
CA LEU A 121 0.10 8.37 -0.03
C LEU A 121 0.67 8.02 -1.41
N HIS A 122 -0.02 8.38 -2.50
CA HIS A 122 0.35 7.99 -3.87
C HIS A 122 0.50 9.22 -4.76
N CYS A 123 1.70 9.84 -4.79
CA CYS A 123 1.99 11.03 -5.61
C CYS A 123 2.70 10.71 -6.93
N GLY A 124 2.97 9.44 -7.22
CA GLY A 124 3.67 8.95 -8.40
C GLY A 124 3.97 7.48 -8.25
N GLU A 125 4.30 6.79 -9.33
CA GLU A 125 4.48 5.33 -9.33
C GLU A 125 5.96 4.96 -9.40
N ILE A 126 6.37 3.92 -8.68
CA ILE A 126 7.67 3.24 -8.77
C ILE A 126 7.38 1.79 -9.19
N PRO A 127 7.61 1.42 -10.45
CA PRO A 127 7.18 0.11 -10.96
C PRO A 127 8.05 -1.03 -10.43
N ASN A 128 7.46 -2.24 -10.36
CA ASN A 128 8.14 -3.48 -10.03
C ASN A 128 8.74 -4.22 -11.24
N TYR A 129 8.72 -3.61 -12.41
CA TYR A 129 9.22 -4.17 -13.66
C TYR A 129 9.75 -3.07 -14.58
N GLU A 130 10.52 -3.46 -15.61
CA GLU A 130 11.06 -2.49 -16.58
C GLU A 130 9.93 -1.83 -17.38
N VAL A 131 9.83 -0.51 -17.26
CA VAL A 131 8.87 0.33 -18.00
C VAL A 131 9.61 1.30 -18.92
N ARG A 132 8.94 1.77 -19.95
CA ARG A 132 9.46 2.85 -20.79
C ARG A 132 9.11 4.19 -20.15
N SER A 133 9.99 4.69 -19.30
CA SER A 133 9.86 6.01 -18.65
C SER A 133 11.18 6.73 -18.64
N ASN A 134 11.13 8.05 -18.83
CA ASN A 134 12.27 8.97 -18.63
C ASN A 134 12.16 9.72 -17.29
N GLU A 135 11.18 9.39 -16.47
CA GLU A 135 11.03 9.99 -15.14
C GLU A 135 12.22 9.63 -14.27
N ILE A 136 12.75 10.63 -13.57
CA ILE A 136 13.90 10.51 -12.67
C ILE A 136 13.48 10.86 -11.25
N LEU A 137 14.21 10.32 -10.28
CA LEU A 137 14.13 10.73 -8.90
C LEU A 137 14.89 12.05 -8.70
N ASN A 138 14.30 12.94 -7.91
CA ASN A 138 14.95 14.19 -7.52
C ASN A 138 15.47 14.09 -6.09
N GLU A 139 16.45 14.91 -5.74
CA GLU A 139 16.89 15.07 -4.36
C GLU A 139 15.70 15.48 -3.48
N ASP A 140 15.60 14.87 -2.28
CA ASP A 140 14.53 15.00 -1.31
C ASP A 140 13.16 14.41 -1.71
N ASP A 141 13.04 13.72 -2.87
CA ASP A 141 11.89 12.86 -3.10
C ASP A 141 11.81 11.81 -1.96
N VAL A 142 10.62 11.63 -1.41
CA VAL A 142 10.33 10.56 -0.44
C VAL A 142 9.53 9.48 -1.17
N ILE A 143 10.04 8.26 -1.17
CA ILE A 143 9.45 7.16 -1.94
C ILE A 143 9.33 5.89 -1.10
N ALA A 144 8.25 5.15 -1.31
CA ALA A 144 8.08 3.78 -0.85
C ALA A 144 8.53 2.83 -1.97
N ILE A 145 9.41 1.89 -1.65
CA ILE A 145 9.85 0.82 -2.55
C ILE A 145 9.28 -0.48 -2.01
N GLU A 146 8.43 -1.13 -2.80
CA GLU A 146 7.66 -2.31 -2.38
C GLU A 146 7.62 -3.41 -3.46
N PRO A 147 8.68 -4.18 -3.64
CA PRO A 147 8.68 -5.33 -4.53
C PRO A 147 7.68 -6.39 -4.12
N PHE A 148 6.76 -6.74 -5.03
CA PHE A 148 5.86 -7.88 -4.87
C PHE A 148 6.34 -9.05 -5.73
N ALA A 149 6.76 -10.15 -5.08
CA ALA A 149 7.13 -11.40 -5.75
C ALA A 149 6.00 -12.42 -5.66
N THR A 150 5.78 -13.20 -6.73
CA THR A 150 4.76 -14.26 -6.76
C THR A 150 5.20 -15.48 -7.53
N ASN A 151 4.71 -16.66 -7.11
CA ASN A 151 4.78 -17.90 -7.90
C ASN A 151 3.61 -18.06 -8.88
N GLY A 152 2.70 -17.05 -8.92
CA GLY A 152 1.57 -17.00 -9.85
C GLY A 152 1.92 -16.43 -11.23
N ILE A 153 1.01 -15.67 -11.83
CA ILE A 153 1.22 -15.08 -13.17
C ILE A 153 1.80 -13.67 -13.16
N GLY A 154 1.93 -13.03 -11.99
CA GLY A 154 2.49 -11.69 -11.86
C GLY A 154 1.48 -10.56 -12.08
N PHE A 155 0.20 -10.81 -11.82
CA PHE A 155 -0.87 -9.81 -11.88
C PHE A 155 -1.88 -10.02 -10.77
N VAL A 156 -2.35 -8.94 -10.18
CA VAL A 156 -3.50 -8.95 -9.27
C VAL A 156 -4.77 -8.52 -9.96
N LYS A 157 -5.89 -8.87 -9.33
CA LYS A 157 -7.24 -8.40 -9.65
C LYS A 157 -7.94 -7.95 -8.38
N GLU A 158 -8.86 -7.04 -8.52
CA GLU A 158 -9.79 -6.67 -7.46
C GLU A 158 -10.71 -7.85 -7.12
N THR A 159 -10.99 -7.99 -5.83
CA THR A 159 -12.04 -8.88 -5.33
C THR A 159 -13.35 -8.10 -5.19
N ASN A 160 -14.36 -8.69 -4.57
CA ASN A 160 -15.61 -8.03 -4.21
C ASN A 160 -15.61 -7.49 -2.75
N VAL A 161 -14.46 -7.49 -2.08
CA VAL A 161 -14.30 -7.00 -0.71
C VAL A 161 -13.60 -5.65 -0.73
N CYS A 162 -14.21 -4.65 -0.09
CA CYS A 162 -13.65 -3.32 0.08
C CYS A 162 -13.97 -2.83 1.49
N LYS A 163 -12.93 -2.51 2.27
CA LYS A 163 -13.04 -2.03 3.65
C LYS A 163 -12.22 -0.74 3.86
N ILE A 164 -11.53 -0.28 2.82
CA ILE A 164 -10.64 0.90 2.84
C ILE A 164 -11.12 1.89 1.80
N TYR A 165 -11.20 3.15 2.20
CA TYR A 165 -11.66 4.26 1.36
C TYR A 165 -10.74 5.46 1.53
N SER A 166 -10.74 6.38 0.57
CA SER A 166 -10.18 7.72 0.74
C SER A 166 -11.12 8.76 0.14
N ILE A 167 -10.91 10.01 0.52
CA ILE A 167 -11.65 11.14 -0.02
C ILE A 167 -11.35 11.26 -1.53
N ASN A 168 -12.41 11.40 -2.31
CA ASN A 168 -12.32 11.83 -3.69
C ASN A 168 -12.83 13.29 -3.77
N GLU A 169 -13.98 13.51 -4.36
CA GLU A 169 -14.65 14.80 -4.46
C GLU A 169 -16.11 14.64 -4.04
N LEU A 170 -16.60 15.52 -3.16
CA LEU A 170 -18.00 15.46 -2.75
C LEU A 170 -18.92 15.68 -3.96
N LYS A 171 -19.62 14.65 -4.35
CA LYS A 171 -20.65 14.72 -5.38
C LYS A 171 -22.00 15.19 -4.82
N PRO A 172 -22.87 15.79 -5.64
CA PRO A 172 -24.15 16.28 -5.14
C PRO A 172 -24.95 15.21 -4.41
N THR A 173 -25.35 15.52 -3.17
CA THR A 173 -26.27 14.72 -2.37
C THR A 173 -27.27 15.62 -1.63
N ARG A 174 -28.54 15.17 -1.54
CA ARG A 174 -29.59 15.87 -0.78
C ARG A 174 -29.53 15.53 0.72
N ASN A 175 -28.84 14.47 1.10
CA ASN A 175 -28.70 14.02 2.46
C ASN A 175 -27.75 14.94 3.24
N ALA A 176 -28.29 15.76 4.14
CA ALA A 176 -27.52 16.69 4.94
C ALA A 176 -26.51 15.96 5.85
N TYR A 177 -26.91 14.81 6.41
CA TYR A 177 -26.01 14.00 7.23
C TYR A 177 -24.83 13.47 6.43
N ALA A 178 -25.04 12.98 5.21
CA ALA A 178 -23.97 12.50 4.36
C ALA A 178 -22.96 13.61 3.99
N ARG A 179 -23.42 14.86 3.79
CA ARG A 179 -22.53 16.01 3.56
C ARG A 179 -21.68 16.33 4.78
N GLU A 180 -22.28 16.34 5.97
CA GLU A 180 -21.58 16.57 7.23
C GLU A 180 -20.59 15.43 7.52
N PHE A 181 -21.03 14.19 7.34
CA PHE A 181 -20.18 13.01 7.49
C PHE A 181 -18.96 13.07 6.56
N PHE A 182 -19.15 13.41 5.27
CA PHE A 182 -18.05 13.60 4.33
C PHE A 182 -17.07 14.67 4.80
N LYS A 183 -17.57 15.84 5.24
CA LYS A 183 -16.72 16.92 5.73
C LYS A 183 -15.88 16.49 6.94
N ASN A 184 -16.47 15.75 7.87
CA ASN A 184 -15.74 15.22 9.04
C ASN A 184 -14.64 14.24 8.63
N LEU A 185 -14.88 13.41 7.60
CA LEU A 185 -13.86 12.52 7.04
C LEU A 185 -12.74 13.31 6.35
N GLU A 186 -13.09 14.31 5.54
CA GLU A 186 -12.13 15.18 4.85
C GLU A 186 -11.25 15.95 5.84
N ASP A 187 -11.84 16.54 6.89
CA ASP A 187 -11.11 17.27 7.93
C ASP A 187 -10.13 16.35 8.69
N LYS A 188 -10.53 15.09 8.95
CA LYS A 188 -9.74 14.14 9.72
C LYS A 188 -8.66 13.45 8.90
N TYR A 189 -9.00 12.93 7.73
CA TYR A 189 -8.12 12.04 6.96
C TYR A 189 -7.45 12.74 5.77
N ARG A 190 -7.96 13.91 5.36
CA ARG A 190 -7.46 14.61 4.18
C ARG A 190 -7.56 13.68 2.94
N LYS A 191 -6.40 13.38 2.31
CA LYS A 191 -6.30 12.42 1.18
C LYS A 191 -5.88 11.01 1.62
N LEU A 192 -5.61 10.80 2.92
CA LEU A 192 -5.15 9.52 3.42
C LEU A 192 -6.28 8.49 3.44
N PRO A 193 -5.98 7.21 3.17
CA PRO A 193 -6.96 6.13 3.29
C PRO A 193 -7.41 5.89 4.74
N PHE A 194 -8.66 5.46 4.90
CA PHE A 194 -9.26 5.12 6.20
C PHE A 194 -10.11 3.86 6.11
N ALA A 195 -10.21 3.12 7.22
CA ALA A 195 -11.01 1.92 7.30
C ALA A 195 -12.47 2.21 7.63
N GLU A 196 -13.37 1.38 7.10
CA GLU A 196 -14.80 1.39 7.47
C GLU A 196 -14.98 1.30 8.98
N ARG A 197 -14.26 0.39 9.68
CA ARG A 197 -14.31 0.21 11.13
C ARG A 197 -13.94 1.46 11.95
N TRP A 198 -13.18 2.41 11.37
CA TRP A 198 -12.78 3.63 12.08
C TRP A 198 -13.89 4.69 12.10
N ILE A 199 -14.82 4.61 11.15
CA ILE A 199 -15.76 5.69 10.85
C ILE A 199 -17.22 5.34 11.13
N ILE A 200 -17.57 4.05 11.17
CA ILE A 200 -18.94 3.60 11.44
C ILE A 200 -19.16 3.45 12.95
N LYS A 201 -19.98 4.35 13.53
CA LYS A 201 -20.37 4.32 14.93
C LYS A 201 -21.84 3.97 15.13
N ASN A 202 -22.65 4.18 14.10
CA ASN A 202 -24.09 4.00 14.15
C ASN A 202 -24.67 3.70 12.74
N GLN A 203 -25.99 3.44 12.68
CA GLN A 203 -26.68 3.11 11.43
C GLN A 203 -26.70 4.30 10.43
N GLN A 204 -26.71 5.55 10.90
CA GLN A 204 -26.73 6.72 10.01
C GLN A 204 -25.39 6.88 9.30
N ASP A 205 -24.26 6.64 9.99
CA ASP A 205 -22.92 6.61 9.37
C ASP A 205 -22.86 5.60 8.25
N LYS A 206 -23.44 4.40 8.48
CA LYS A 206 -23.46 3.34 7.46
C LYS A 206 -24.27 3.75 6.22
N ILE A 207 -25.42 4.39 6.41
CA ILE A 207 -26.25 4.90 5.31
C ILE A 207 -25.50 5.99 4.56
N ALA A 208 -24.87 6.94 5.26
CA ALA A 208 -24.07 8.01 4.67
C ALA A 208 -22.88 7.45 3.86
N LEU A 209 -22.14 6.49 4.43
CA LEU A 209 -21.04 5.82 3.73
C LEU A 209 -21.51 5.16 2.43
N LEU A 210 -22.61 4.41 2.47
CA LEU A 210 -23.15 3.75 1.28
C LEU A 210 -23.59 4.75 0.21
N GLU A 211 -24.12 5.90 0.59
CA GLU A 211 -24.49 6.96 -0.34
C GLU A 211 -23.25 7.60 -1.00
N LEU A 212 -22.22 7.92 -0.20
CA LEU A 212 -20.95 8.49 -0.67
C LEU A 212 -20.18 7.52 -1.58
N ILE A 213 -20.27 6.22 -1.32
CA ILE A 213 -19.71 5.18 -2.20
C ILE A 213 -20.48 5.14 -3.55
N ARG A 214 -21.82 5.18 -3.51
CA ARG A 214 -22.66 5.07 -4.72
C ARG A 214 -22.52 6.25 -5.66
N ASN A 215 -22.27 7.44 -5.13
CA ASN A 215 -22.10 8.65 -5.94
C ASN A 215 -20.62 8.97 -6.26
N ASP A 216 -19.69 8.02 -5.98
CA ASP A 216 -18.26 8.16 -6.22
C ASP A 216 -17.59 9.36 -5.49
N SER A 217 -18.16 9.79 -4.34
CA SER A 217 -17.51 10.78 -3.47
C SER A 217 -16.29 10.20 -2.73
N LEU A 218 -16.21 8.89 -2.63
CA LEU A 218 -15.07 8.17 -2.04
C LEU A 218 -14.42 7.25 -3.07
N LYS A 219 -13.08 7.22 -3.06
CA LYS A 219 -12.29 6.22 -3.76
C LYS A 219 -12.29 4.93 -2.95
N LYS A 220 -12.39 3.78 -3.62
CA LYS A 220 -12.39 2.44 -3.02
C LYS A 220 -11.04 1.77 -3.21
N TYR A 221 -10.54 1.12 -2.16
CA TYR A 221 -9.38 0.25 -2.22
C TYR A 221 -9.86 -1.20 -2.04
N TRP A 222 -10.12 -1.84 -3.16
CA TRP A 222 -10.53 -3.24 -3.18
C TRP A 222 -9.39 -4.14 -2.70
N VAL A 223 -9.72 -5.21 -1.97
CA VAL A 223 -8.75 -6.26 -1.67
C VAL A 223 -8.21 -6.82 -2.98
N LEU A 224 -6.88 -6.85 -3.11
CA LEU A 224 -6.17 -7.26 -4.31
C LEU A 224 -5.67 -8.70 -4.17
N LYS A 225 -6.02 -9.54 -5.13
CA LYS A 225 -5.70 -10.96 -5.15
C LYS A 225 -4.93 -11.32 -6.40
N GLU A 226 -3.90 -12.16 -6.28
CA GLU A 226 -3.18 -12.71 -7.44
C GLU A 226 -4.17 -13.48 -8.34
N LYS A 227 -4.10 -13.26 -9.66
CA LYS A 227 -5.13 -13.71 -10.62
C LYS A 227 -5.30 -15.21 -10.71
N LYS A 228 -4.24 -15.98 -10.45
CA LYS A 228 -4.22 -17.45 -10.48
C LYS A 228 -4.02 -18.08 -9.10
N ASN A 229 -4.24 -17.30 -8.05
CA ASN A 229 -4.07 -17.69 -6.65
C ASN A 229 -2.63 -18.09 -6.30
N GLY A 230 -1.64 -17.52 -6.98
CA GLY A 230 -0.24 -17.67 -6.60
C GLY A 230 0.01 -16.96 -5.26
N LEU A 231 0.91 -17.52 -4.45
CA LEU A 231 1.37 -16.88 -3.21
C LEU A 231 2.11 -15.59 -3.54
N VAL A 232 1.99 -14.59 -2.65
CA VAL A 232 2.60 -13.28 -2.81
C VAL A 232 3.43 -12.94 -1.59
N ALA A 233 4.68 -12.51 -1.79
CA ALA A 233 5.53 -11.89 -0.78
C ALA A 233 5.75 -10.41 -1.12
N GLN A 234 5.81 -9.56 -0.09
CA GLN A 234 6.08 -8.13 -0.15
C GLN A 234 7.07 -7.77 0.95
N PHE A 235 8.09 -7.02 0.61
CA PHE A 235 8.90 -6.27 1.55
C PHE A 235 8.94 -4.83 1.10
N GLU A 236 8.90 -3.91 2.03
CA GLU A 236 8.77 -2.48 1.74
C GLU A 236 9.54 -1.65 2.73
N THR A 237 10.06 -0.53 2.25
CA THR A 237 10.60 0.53 3.09
C THR A 237 10.46 1.89 2.43
N THR A 238 10.41 2.93 3.26
CA THR A 238 10.46 4.32 2.82
C THR A 238 11.90 4.80 2.78
N VAL A 239 12.27 5.47 1.70
CA VAL A 239 13.58 6.10 1.54
C VAL A 239 13.46 7.57 1.15
N ILE A 240 14.41 8.39 1.59
CA ILE A 240 14.59 9.77 1.13
C ILE A 240 15.74 9.79 0.13
N VAL A 241 15.47 10.27 -1.07
CA VAL A 241 16.49 10.39 -2.12
C VAL A 241 17.48 11.49 -1.76
N LYS A 242 18.76 11.19 -1.79
CA LYS A 242 19.85 12.16 -1.60
C LYS A 242 20.63 12.31 -2.90
N LYS A 243 21.52 13.30 -2.93
CA LYS A 243 22.33 13.62 -4.11
C LYS A 243 23.05 12.39 -4.68
N ASP A 244 23.77 11.65 -3.86
CA ASP A 244 24.63 10.52 -4.27
C ASP A 244 24.22 9.17 -3.64
N SER A 245 23.16 9.13 -2.86
CA SER A 245 22.67 7.96 -2.13
C SER A 245 21.18 8.08 -1.80
N CYS A 246 20.66 7.24 -0.94
CA CYS A 246 19.38 7.46 -0.25
C CYS A 246 19.52 7.21 1.25
N GLU A 247 18.59 7.74 2.01
CA GLU A 247 18.44 7.51 3.44
C GLU A 247 17.24 6.60 3.65
N VAL A 248 17.45 5.45 4.27
CA VAL A 248 16.36 4.51 4.62
C VAL A 248 15.77 4.95 5.95
N LEU A 249 14.46 5.14 6.01
CA LEU A 249 13.77 5.63 7.22
C LEU A 249 13.41 4.51 8.20
N ILE A 250 13.15 3.29 7.68
CA ILE A 250 12.71 2.14 8.49
C ILE A 250 13.46 0.89 8.03
#